data_f3a1acef1558a5439c584e5817029077
#
_entry.id   f3a1acef1558a5439c584e5817029077
#
_cell.length_a   1.000
_cell.length_b   1.000
_cell.length_c   1.000
_cell.angle_alpha   90.00
_cell.angle_beta   90.00
_cell.angle_gamma   90.00
#
_symmetry.space_group_name_H-M   'P 1'
#
loop_
_entity.id
_entity.type
_entity.pdbx_description
1 polymer ?
#
loop_
_entity_poly.entity_id
_entity_poly.type
_entity_poly.pdbx_seq_one_letter_code
_entity_poly.pdbx_strand_id
1 'polypeptide(L)'
;MEIQQLIEHDELINYLPHKGKMFLLSRVTQHDVNNHTITSEYDITENCIFYEPEFDGVPSWAGFEFMAQCISALTGITNTIKGRKPLPGFILSVMEFKADVGYLKNNTTIQMKAVEDFRDEENHVYRYICELYANKKDEKPVVTTKVSVMETEDAEALFGDK
;
A
#
# COMPACT_ATOMS: atom_id res chain seq x y z
N MET A 1 -12.77 -18.95 4.31
CA MET A 1 -11.33 -19.10 4.00
C MET A 1 -10.53 -18.26 4.98
N GLU A 2 -9.51 -18.84 5.52
CA GLU A 2 -8.62 -18.16 6.45
C GLU A 2 -7.27 -17.90 5.78
N ILE A 3 -6.78 -16.67 5.89
CA ILE A 3 -5.49 -16.27 5.34
C ILE A 3 -4.57 -15.97 6.51
N GLN A 4 -3.35 -16.51 6.46
CA GLN A 4 -2.37 -16.26 7.52
C GLN A 4 -2.01 -14.80 7.64
N GLN A 5 -1.66 -14.37 8.85
CA GLN A 5 -1.27 -12.97 9.11
C GLN A 5 0.03 -12.61 8.37
N LEU A 6 1.00 -13.50 8.41
CA LEU A 6 2.23 -13.29 7.66
C LEU A 6 2.07 -13.84 6.24
N ILE A 7 2.22 -12.97 5.26
CA ILE A 7 2.18 -13.32 3.83
C ILE A 7 3.50 -12.87 3.22
N GLU A 8 4.32 -13.83 2.82
CA GLU A 8 5.61 -13.55 2.20
C GLU A 8 5.44 -13.12 0.74
N HIS A 9 6.48 -12.53 0.18
CA HIS A 9 6.48 -11.94 -1.15
C HIS A 9 5.89 -12.85 -2.24
N ASP A 10 6.31 -14.10 -2.29
CA ASP A 10 5.91 -15.03 -3.35
C ASP A 10 4.41 -15.35 -3.31
N GLU A 11 3.82 -15.34 -2.12
CA GLU A 11 2.39 -15.57 -1.94
C GLU A 11 1.61 -14.27 -2.12
N LEU A 12 2.20 -13.14 -1.71
CA LEU A 12 1.56 -11.84 -1.74
C LEU A 12 1.18 -11.40 -3.16
N ILE A 13 1.88 -11.89 -4.16
CA ILE A 13 1.60 -11.59 -5.57
C ILE A 13 0.16 -11.97 -5.97
N ASN A 14 -0.45 -12.92 -5.26
CA ASN A 14 -1.82 -13.35 -5.55
C ASN A 14 -2.87 -12.32 -5.12
N TYR A 15 -2.49 -11.34 -4.32
CA TYR A 15 -3.40 -10.34 -3.77
C TYR A 15 -3.20 -8.94 -4.36
N LEU A 16 -2.18 -8.75 -5.18
CA LEU A 16 -1.81 -7.45 -5.73
C LEU A 16 -1.88 -7.46 -7.26
N PRO A 17 -2.33 -6.36 -7.89
CA PRO A 17 -2.29 -6.26 -9.35
C PRO A 17 -0.90 -5.98 -9.90
N HIS A 18 0.02 -5.56 -9.04
CA HIS A 18 1.38 -5.19 -9.42
C HIS A 18 2.21 -6.42 -9.80
N LYS A 19 3.11 -6.26 -10.78
CA LYS A 19 3.95 -7.34 -11.32
C LYS A 19 5.39 -6.87 -11.50
N GLY A 20 6.33 -7.81 -11.45
CA GLY A 20 7.74 -7.56 -11.71
C GLY A 20 8.34 -6.52 -10.79
N LYS A 21 9.12 -5.60 -11.35
CA LYS A 21 9.81 -4.56 -10.56
C LYS A 21 8.87 -3.53 -9.93
N MET A 22 7.63 -3.44 -10.41
CA MET A 22 6.61 -2.56 -9.83
C MET A 22 5.95 -3.18 -8.60
N PHE A 23 6.20 -4.45 -8.31
CA PHE A 23 5.71 -5.11 -7.10
C PHE A 23 6.74 -4.90 -6.00
N LEU A 24 6.45 -3.97 -5.08
CA LEU A 24 7.44 -3.46 -4.13
C LEU A 24 7.35 -4.06 -2.72
N LEU A 25 6.20 -4.55 -2.29
CA LEU A 25 6.08 -5.07 -0.92
C LEU A 25 6.87 -6.36 -0.73
N SER A 26 7.64 -6.45 0.35
CA SER A 26 8.36 -7.67 0.72
C SER A 26 7.45 -8.67 1.43
N ARG A 27 6.59 -8.18 2.31
CA ARG A 27 5.63 -9.03 3.04
C ARG A 27 4.53 -8.20 3.69
N VAL A 28 3.42 -8.87 3.97
CA VAL A 28 2.39 -8.37 4.88
C VAL A 28 2.60 -9.09 6.21
N THR A 29 2.63 -8.35 7.30
CA THR A 29 2.85 -8.93 8.64
C THR A 29 1.57 -9.05 9.45
N GLN A 30 0.58 -8.21 9.16
CA GLN A 30 -0.69 -8.22 9.87
C GLN A 30 -1.79 -7.64 9.01
N HIS A 31 -2.98 -8.21 9.07
CA HIS A 31 -4.15 -7.67 8.40
C HIS A 31 -5.41 -7.98 9.20
N ASP A 32 -6.39 -7.10 9.10
CA ASP A 32 -7.68 -7.26 9.75
C ASP A 32 -8.76 -6.70 8.82
N VAL A 33 -9.49 -7.59 8.16
CA VAL A 33 -10.52 -7.19 7.20
C VAL A 33 -11.76 -6.63 7.87
N ASN A 34 -11.99 -6.92 9.15
CA ASN A 34 -13.13 -6.39 9.89
C ASN A 34 -12.91 -4.94 10.31
N ASN A 35 -11.70 -4.62 10.73
CA ASN A 35 -11.31 -3.27 11.12
C ASN A 35 -10.66 -2.48 9.98
N HIS A 36 -10.46 -3.12 8.83
CA HIS A 36 -9.86 -2.53 7.64
C HIS A 36 -8.48 -1.91 7.92
N THR A 37 -7.60 -2.73 8.49
CA THR A 37 -6.23 -2.34 8.81
C THR A 37 -5.24 -3.33 8.21
N ILE A 38 -4.04 -2.85 7.89
CA ILE A 38 -2.97 -3.70 7.38
C ILE A 38 -1.62 -3.12 7.76
N THR A 39 -0.66 -4.00 8.00
CA THR A 39 0.75 -3.66 8.19
C THR A 39 1.59 -4.47 7.22
N SER A 40 2.47 -3.81 6.50
CA SER A 40 3.36 -4.42 5.52
C SER A 40 4.77 -3.91 5.68
N GLU A 41 5.72 -4.58 5.02
CA GLU A 41 7.13 -4.23 5.06
C GLU A 41 7.74 -4.26 3.67
N TYR A 42 8.76 -3.44 3.47
CA TYR A 42 9.61 -3.50 2.28
C TYR A 42 11.07 -3.44 2.72
N ASP A 43 11.85 -4.40 2.23
CA ASP A 43 13.29 -4.46 2.46
C ASP A 43 13.96 -3.66 1.34
N ILE A 44 14.49 -2.48 1.67
CA ILE A 44 15.10 -1.60 0.69
C ILE A 44 16.45 -2.16 0.26
N THR A 45 16.62 -2.33 -1.05
CA THR A 45 17.88 -2.75 -1.66
C THR A 45 18.20 -1.85 -2.85
N GLU A 46 19.41 -1.99 -3.39
CA GLU A 46 19.82 -1.29 -4.60
C GLU A 46 19.00 -1.68 -5.83
N ASN A 47 18.26 -2.78 -5.76
CA ASN A 47 17.43 -3.26 -6.86
C ASN A 47 16.06 -2.56 -6.93
N CYS A 48 15.71 -1.74 -5.93
CA CYS A 48 14.48 -0.97 -5.97
C CYS A 48 14.48 -0.01 -7.15
N ILE A 49 13.38 0.06 -7.89
CA ILE A 49 13.27 0.95 -9.06
C ILE A 49 13.44 2.43 -8.72
N PHE A 50 13.23 2.80 -7.45
CA PHE A 50 13.37 4.18 -6.98
C PHE A 50 14.71 4.45 -6.30
N TYR A 51 15.61 3.45 -6.27
CA TYR A 51 16.89 3.61 -5.60
C TYR A 51 17.77 4.66 -6.31
N GLU A 52 18.34 5.56 -5.53
CA GLU A 52 19.26 6.59 -6.01
C GLU A 52 20.65 6.37 -5.41
N PRO A 53 21.64 5.94 -6.23
CA PRO A 53 22.98 5.65 -5.72
C PRO A 53 23.66 6.82 -5.03
N GLU A 54 23.41 8.04 -5.51
CA GLU A 54 24.00 9.25 -4.94
C GLU A 54 23.69 9.43 -3.46
N PHE A 55 22.50 9.01 -3.04
CA PHE A 55 22.02 9.16 -1.66
C PHE A 55 21.95 7.82 -0.91
N ASP A 56 22.33 6.74 -1.56
CA ASP A 56 22.27 5.37 -1.03
C ASP A 56 20.91 5.08 -0.37
N GLY A 57 19.86 5.39 -1.10
CA GLY A 57 18.51 5.23 -0.57
C GLY A 57 17.43 5.51 -1.60
N VAL A 58 16.20 5.45 -1.13
CA VAL A 58 15.00 5.70 -1.92
C VAL A 58 14.41 7.04 -1.46
N PRO A 59 14.10 7.96 -2.38
CA PRO A 59 13.50 9.23 -1.97
C PRO A 59 12.18 9.01 -1.25
N SER A 60 11.94 9.78 -0.21
CA SER A 60 10.76 9.57 0.65
C SER A 60 9.44 9.79 -0.08
N TRP A 61 9.39 10.54 -1.19
CA TRP A 61 8.16 10.66 -1.99
C TRP A 61 7.73 9.31 -2.58
N ALA A 62 8.67 8.40 -2.85
CA ALA A 62 8.36 7.05 -3.32
C ALA A 62 7.61 6.24 -2.25
N GLY A 63 7.67 6.68 -1.00
CA GLY A 63 6.89 6.07 0.09
C GLY A 63 5.41 6.06 -0.18
N PHE A 64 4.91 7.01 -0.98
CA PHE A 64 3.52 7.02 -1.41
C PHE A 64 3.15 5.70 -2.12
N GLU A 65 4.00 5.23 -3.03
CA GLU A 65 3.75 3.99 -3.76
C GLU A 65 3.76 2.78 -2.82
N PHE A 66 4.68 2.74 -1.87
CA PHE A 66 4.72 1.65 -0.89
C PHE A 66 3.43 1.61 -0.06
N MET A 67 2.95 2.77 0.37
CA MET A 67 1.70 2.87 1.13
C MET A 67 0.48 2.53 0.27
N ALA A 68 0.46 2.95 -0.99
CA ALA A 68 -0.61 2.60 -1.92
C ALA A 68 -0.70 1.10 -2.16
N GLN A 69 0.44 0.42 -2.28
CA GLN A 69 0.46 -1.04 -2.43
C GLN A 69 0.00 -1.75 -1.16
N CYS A 70 0.26 -1.16 -0.01
CA CYS A 70 -0.26 -1.67 1.26
C CYS A 70 -1.79 -1.68 1.25
N ILE A 71 -2.42 -0.60 0.77
CA ILE A 71 -3.87 -0.53 0.61
C ILE A 71 -4.35 -1.59 -0.40
N SER A 72 -3.67 -1.71 -1.54
CA SER A 72 -4.02 -2.72 -2.55
C SER A 72 -3.97 -4.13 -2.00
N ALA A 73 -3.00 -4.43 -1.16
CA ALA A 73 -2.89 -5.73 -0.51
C ALA A 73 -4.09 -5.99 0.40
N LEU A 74 -4.50 -5.00 1.19
CA LEU A 74 -5.68 -5.14 2.05
C LEU A 74 -6.94 -5.39 1.23
N THR A 75 -7.11 -4.67 0.14
CA THR A 75 -8.24 -4.85 -0.78
C THR A 75 -8.24 -6.26 -1.38
N GLY A 76 -7.08 -6.73 -1.84
CA GLY A 76 -6.94 -8.08 -2.40
C GLY A 76 -7.24 -9.18 -1.39
N ILE A 77 -6.74 -9.03 -0.18
CA ILE A 77 -7.00 -9.97 0.92
C ILE A 77 -8.50 -9.98 1.26
N THR A 78 -9.10 -8.79 1.37
CA THR A 78 -10.52 -8.65 1.69
C THR A 78 -11.38 -9.32 0.64
N ASN A 79 -11.12 -9.08 -0.64
CA ASN A 79 -11.88 -9.67 -1.73
C ASN A 79 -11.75 -11.20 -1.74
N THR A 80 -10.55 -11.71 -1.47
CA THR A 80 -10.31 -13.15 -1.41
C THR A 80 -11.11 -13.80 -0.26
N ILE A 81 -11.06 -13.20 0.93
CA ILE A 81 -11.80 -13.73 2.10
C ILE A 81 -13.31 -13.71 1.85
N LYS A 82 -13.81 -12.66 1.20
CA LYS A 82 -15.25 -12.52 0.92
C LYS A 82 -15.68 -13.24 -0.36
N GLY A 83 -14.77 -13.93 -1.05
CA GLY A 83 -15.08 -14.66 -2.28
C GLY A 83 -15.50 -13.76 -3.43
N ARG A 84 -15.01 -12.51 -3.46
CA ARG A 84 -15.32 -11.55 -4.52
C ARG A 84 -14.18 -11.48 -5.51
N LYS A 85 -14.51 -11.10 -6.76
CA LYS A 85 -13.48 -10.83 -7.76
C LYS A 85 -12.71 -9.57 -7.38
N PRO A 86 -11.41 -9.52 -7.66
CA PRO A 86 -10.65 -8.28 -7.51
C PRO A 86 -11.26 -7.19 -8.39
N LEU A 87 -11.42 -6.00 -7.83
CA LEU A 87 -11.87 -4.83 -8.56
C LEU A 87 -10.71 -3.88 -8.77
N PRO A 88 -10.60 -3.25 -9.94
CA PRO A 88 -9.62 -2.18 -10.13
C PRO A 88 -9.85 -1.06 -9.13
N GLY A 89 -8.76 -0.61 -8.51
CA GLY A 89 -8.78 0.50 -7.58
C GLY A 89 -8.06 1.70 -8.16
N PHE A 90 -8.60 2.89 -7.88
CA PHE A 90 -8.05 4.15 -8.38
C PHE A 90 -7.91 5.13 -7.23
N ILE A 91 -6.82 5.87 -7.24
CA ILE A 91 -6.64 6.97 -6.29
C ILE A 91 -7.43 8.16 -6.81
N LEU A 92 -8.42 8.59 -6.04
CA LEU A 92 -9.24 9.76 -6.38
C LEU A 92 -8.56 11.05 -5.94
N SER A 93 -7.98 11.05 -4.74
CA SER A 93 -7.34 12.24 -4.22
C SER A 93 -6.29 11.88 -3.17
N VAL A 94 -5.27 12.70 -3.09
CA VAL A 94 -4.29 12.70 -2.01
C VAL A 94 -4.58 13.97 -1.22
N MET A 95 -5.15 13.81 -0.03
CA MET A 95 -5.56 14.96 0.79
C MET A 95 -4.41 15.55 1.57
N GLU A 96 -3.42 14.71 1.88
CA GLU A 96 -2.28 15.13 2.68
C GLU A 96 -1.10 14.20 2.39
N PHE A 97 0.08 14.77 2.25
CA PHE A 97 1.31 14.01 2.16
C PHE A 97 2.39 14.78 2.92
N LYS A 98 3.01 14.14 3.90
CA LYS A 98 4.05 14.74 4.71
C LYS A 98 5.22 13.78 4.86
N ALA A 99 6.44 14.26 4.62
CA ALA A 99 7.65 13.50 4.78
C ALA A 99 8.63 14.29 5.64
N ASP A 100 9.10 13.68 6.72
CA ASP A 100 10.03 14.32 7.65
C ASP A 100 11.50 14.01 7.33
N VAL A 101 11.74 13.10 6.37
CA VAL A 101 13.09 12.74 5.93
C VAL A 101 13.15 12.82 4.39
N GLY A 102 14.34 13.05 3.85
CA GLY A 102 14.51 13.13 2.41
C GLY A 102 14.62 11.76 1.74
N TYR A 103 15.22 10.82 2.41
CA TYR A 103 15.51 9.49 1.88
C TYR A 103 15.28 8.40 2.90
N LEU A 104 14.86 7.24 2.38
CA LEU A 104 14.75 5.99 3.13
C LEU A 104 16.00 5.18 2.84
N LYS A 105 16.74 4.79 3.85
CA LYS A 105 18.09 4.24 3.70
C LYS A 105 18.12 2.83 3.10
N ASN A 106 19.08 2.60 2.23
CA ASN A 106 19.40 1.27 1.72
C ASN A 106 19.72 0.31 2.88
N ASN A 107 19.44 -0.96 2.68
CA ASN A 107 19.66 -2.03 3.66
C ASN A 107 18.87 -1.85 4.96
N THR A 108 17.73 -1.18 4.91
CA THR A 108 16.78 -1.09 6.02
C THR A 108 15.43 -1.68 5.62
N THR A 109 14.66 -2.09 6.61
CA THR A 109 13.29 -2.54 6.40
C THR A 109 12.34 -1.46 6.88
N ILE A 110 11.58 -0.88 5.95
CA ILE A 110 10.54 0.09 6.27
C ILE A 110 9.22 -0.64 6.54
N GLN A 111 8.39 -0.04 7.38
CA GLN A 111 7.08 -0.59 7.71
C GLN A 111 6.00 0.38 7.31
N MET A 112 4.96 -0.11 6.63
CA MET A 112 3.80 0.68 6.23
C MET A 112 2.59 0.19 6.99
N LYS A 113 1.76 1.12 7.45
CA LYS A 113 0.47 0.83 8.06
C LYS A 113 -0.61 1.63 7.35
N ALA A 114 -1.73 0.99 7.10
CA ALA A 114 -2.89 1.65 6.51
C ALA A 114 -4.13 1.31 7.34
N VAL A 115 -4.95 2.33 7.60
CA VAL A 115 -6.21 2.21 8.34
C VAL A 115 -7.28 2.95 7.56
N GLU A 116 -8.39 2.27 7.31
CA GLU A 116 -9.54 2.91 6.70
C GLU A 116 -10.27 3.75 7.74
N ASP A 117 -10.45 5.05 7.47
CA ASP A 117 -11.16 5.95 8.38
C ASP A 117 -12.49 6.46 7.84
N PHE A 118 -12.83 6.09 6.61
CA PHE A 118 -14.10 6.45 5.99
C PHE A 118 -14.46 5.42 4.92
N ARG A 119 -15.74 5.04 4.88
CA ARG A 119 -16.23 4.07 3.91
C ARG A 119 -17.60 4.49 3.37
N ASP A 120 -17.69 4.64 2.06
CA ASP A 120 -18.93 4.85 1.34
C ASP A 120 -19.14 3.65 0.40
N GLU A 121 -19.85 2.65 0.88
CA GLU A 121 -20.07 1.42 0.12
C GLU A 121 -20.98 1.62 -1.10
N GLU A 122 -21.86 2.58 -1.04
CA GLU A 122 -22.77 2.86 -2.15
C GLU A 122 -21.98 3.36 -3.38
N ASN A 123 -21.02 4.24 -3.17
CA ASN A 123 -20.20 4.81 -4.24
C ASN A 123 -18.85 4.13 -4.39
N HIS A 124 -18.56 3.11 -3.56
CA HIS A 124 -17.28 2.39 -3.54
C HIS A 124 -16.08 3.31 -3.34
N VAL A 125 -16.24 4.30 -2.47
CA VAL A 125 -15.18 5.25 -2.12
C VAL A 125 -14.72 4.99 -0.69
N TYR A 126 -13.41 4.89 -0.50
CA TYR A 126 -12.81 4.58 0.78
C TYR A 126 -11.66 5.53 1.04
N ARG A 127 -11.52 5.97 2.28
CA ARG A 127 -10.41 6.85 2.67
C ARG A 127 -9.51 6.13 3.65
N TYR A 128 -8.20 6.22 3.41
CA TYR A 128 -7.18 5.58 4.23
C TYR A 128 -6.22 6.61 4.81
N ILE A 129 -5.86 6.40 6.08
CA ILE A 129 -4.73 7.07 6.71
C ILE A 129 -3.57 6.10 6.67
N CYS A 130 -2.44 6.54 6.11
CA CYS A 130 -1.27 5.70 5.91
C CYS A 130 -0.06 6.29 6.61
N GLU A 131 0.73 5.42 7.21
CA GLU A 131 1.95 5.78 7.91
C GLU A 131 3.09 4.88 7.44
N LEU A 132 4.26 5.47 7.23
CA LEU A 132 5.47 4.74 6.89
C LEU A 132 6.53 5.03 7.95
N TYR A 133 7.07 3.96 8.51
CA TYR A 133 8.10 4.00 9.54
C TYR A 133 9.44 3.61 8.92
N ALA A 134 10.49 4.39 9.22
CA ALA A 134 11.84 4.09 8.73
C ALA A 134 12.35 2.76 9.27
N ASN A 135 11.88 2.36 10.46
CA ASN A 135 12.19 1.09 11.08
C ASN A 135 10.96 0.65 11.88
N LYS A 136 10.68 -0.66 11.90
CA LYS A 136 9.51 -1.21 12.60
C LYS A 136 9.52 -1.00 14.11
N LYS A 137 10.66 -0.63 14.69
CA LYS A 137 10.78 -0.33 16.11
C LYS A 137 10.52 1.14 16.45
N ASP A 138 10.42 2.00 15.44
CA ASP A 138 10.21 3.41 15.63
C ASP A 138 8.77 3.68 16.11
N GLU A 139 8.63 4.64 17.00
CA GLU A 139 7.32 5.03 17.53
C GLU A 139 6.61 6.04 16.63
N LYS A 140 7.36 6.76 15.80
CA LYS A 140 6.82 7.81 14.94
C LYS A 140 7.05 7.51 13.46
N PRO A 141 6.04 7.73 12.62
CA PRO A 141 6.24 7.61 11.19
C PRO A 141 7.10 8.75 10.66
N VAL A 142 7.81 8.48 9.56
CA VAL A 142 8.59 9.50 8.85
C VAL A 142 7.88 10.00 7.61
N VAL A 143 6.89 9.25 7.10
CA VAL A 143 6.03 9.67 6.01
C VAL A 143 4.59 9.33 6.38
N THR A 144 3.68 10.28 6.16
CA THR A 144 2.25 10.08 6.38
C THR A 144 1.49 10.58 5.17
N THR A 145 0.36 9.93 4.89
CA THR A 145 -0.54 10.39 3.83
C THR A 145 -1.99 10.05 4.15
N LYS A 146 -2.89 10.77 3.55
CA LYS A 146 -4.32 10.48 3.59
C LYS A 146 -4.82 10.47 2.16
N VAL A 147 -5.41 9.36 1.75
CA VAL A 147 -5.84 9.16 0.36
C VAL A 147 -7.27 8.66 0.30
N SER A 148 -7.99 9.07 -0.74
CA SER A 148 -9.27 8.48 -1.10
C SER A 148 -9.08 7.60 -2.32
N VAL A 149 -9.64 6.39 -2.27
CA VAL A 149 -9.58 5.42 -3.35
C VAL A 149 -10.99 5.01 -3.74
N MET A 150 -11.15 4.58 -4.98
CA MET A 150 -12.40 4.08 -5.52
C MET A 150 -12.15 2.73 -6.16
N GLU A 151 -13.06 1.78 -5.92
CA GLU A 151 -13.07 0.51 -6.62
C GLU A 151 -14.24 0.52 -7.62
N THR A 152 -14.02 0.01 -8.82
CA THR A 152 -15.08 -0.07 -9.82
C THR A 152 -14.85 -1.26 -10.75
N GLU A 153 -15.94 -1.91 -11.15
CA GLU A 153 -15.92 -2.96 -12.16
C GLU A 153 -15.75 -2.40 -13.56
N ASP A 154 -16.14 -1.14 -13.75
CA ASP A 154 -16.16 -0.51 -15.06
C ASP A 154 -15.26 0.72 -15.06
N ALA A 155 -13.97 0.47 -15.24
CA ALA A 155 -12.99 1.53 -15.37
C ALA A 155 -13.22 2.38 -16.62
N GLU A 156 -13.73 1.77 -17.69
CA GLU A 156 -14.00 2.49 -18.92
C GLU A 156 -15.14 3.50 -18.74
N ALA A 157 -16.18 3.13 -18.01
CA ALA A 157 -17.26 4.08 -17.73
C ALA A 157 -16.78 5.26 -16.90
N LEU A 158 -15.82 5.04 -16.01
CA LEU A 158 -15.28 6.08 -15.14
C LEU A 158 -14.37 7.05 -15.90
N PHE A 159 -13.50 6.50 -16.76
CA PHE A 159 -12.54 7.29 -17.54
C PHE A 159 -12.95 7.43 -18.99
N GLY A 160 -14.09 6.91 -19.35
CA GLY A 160 -14.64 6.64 -20.60
C GLY A 160 -14.58 7.60 -21.61
N ASP A 161 -15.22 7.36 -22.48
CA ASP A 161 -15.37 7.94 -23.75
C ASP A 161 -15.16 9.42 -23.78
N LYS A 162 -14.14 9.71 -24.30
CA LYS A 162 -13.86 11.09 -24.58
C LYS A 162 -13.97 11.44 -26.03
#